data_5c8b93f4de5938ee2720a5b958e54904
#
_entry.id   5c8b93f4de5938ee2720a5b958e54904
#
_cell.length_a   1.000
_cell.length_b   1.000
_cell.length_c   1.000
_cell.angle_alpha   90.00
_cell.angle_beta   90.00
_cell.angle_gamma   90.00
#
_symmetry.space_group_name_H-M   'P 1'
#
loop_
_entity.id
_entity.type
_entity.pdbx_description
1 polymer ?
#
loop_
_entity_poly.entity_id
_entity_poly.type
_entity_poly.pdbx_seq_one_letter_code
_entity_poly.pdbx_strand_id
1 'polypeptide(L)'
;MARVAEQKLQPSCLGDALTARNDADNLTELIPSLPVEKRLVPPPADMQRRQYRGYWFPEWHLSALAAVRDHFEPKPTDIFLVSCPKSGTTWLKSLAFATVHRHVHPPSSREHPLLHQNPHGCVKFIHAIYRQPVDVVRGIIEAYPSPRIFGSHFPLSLLPERINDDDCGCRIVYICRDPKDVVVSWWWFMRTYLPNPEQVQFEEVFDLFCEGRTGAGPYWRHALEHWEESRRRPHKVLFLRYEEMLRDPQCNLRRLAEFLGCAFSEAEEKAGVLEAILELCSLGKLKKPEVNQSGNRINDEPMMNDSFFRKGVAGDWVNHMTPEMAARLDAIVEQALQGTGFDFGISMPQ
;
A
#
# COMPACT_ATOMS: atom_id res chain seq x y z
N MET A 1 10.08 19.20 39.95
CA MET A 1 9.05 18.14 39.96
C MET A 1 7.84 18.68 39.19
N ALA A 2 7.73 18.41 37.92
CA ALA A 2 6.60 18.77 37.07
C ALA A 2 5.87 17.48 36.69
N ARG A 3 4.59 17.36 37.11
CA ARG A 3 3.70 16.24 36.80
C ARG A 3 3.38 16.26 35.31
N VAL A 4 3.80 15.23 34.59
CA VAL A 4 3.32 14.92 33.25
C VAL A 4 1.91 14.36 33.42
N ALA A 5 0.92 15.05 32.85
CA ALA A 5 -0.45 14.60 32.83
C ALA A 5 -0.59 13.43 31.85
N GLU A 6 -0.88 12.25 32.36
CA GLU A 6 -1.32 11.10 31.58
C GLU A 6 -2.69 11.41 30.94
N GLN A 7 -2.72 11.72 29.68
CA GLN A 7 -3.96 11.68 28.90
C GLN A 7 -4.29 10.22 28.57
N LYS A 8 -5.20 9.62 29.36
CA LYS A 8 -5.82 8.33 29.07
C LYS A 8 -6.58 8.44 27.76
N LEU A 9 -6.11 7.74 26.73
CA LEU A 9 -6.89 7.45 25.52
C LEU A 9 -8.09 6.60 25.89
N GLN A 10 -9.29 7.10 25.66
CA GLN A 10 -10.53 6.39 25.94
C GLN A 10 -10.77 5.28 24.89
N PRO A 11 -11.22 4.07 25.30
CA PRO A 11 -11.40 2.92 24.43
C PRO A 11 -12.68 2.93 23.54
N SER A 12 -13.43 4.02 23.46
CA SER A 12 -14.78 4.01 22.87
C SER A 12 -14.88 4.45 21.40
N CYS A 13 -13.78 4.68 20.68
CA CYS A 13 -13.85 5.25 19.33
C CYS A 13 -13.87 4.21 18.18
N LEU A 14 -13.81 2.92 18.44
CA LEU A 14 -13.78 1.88 17.38
C LEU A 14 -15.19 1.47 16.91
N GLY A 15 -16.21 1.60 17.77
CA GLY A 15 -17.58 1.17 17.45
C GLY A 15 -18.38 2.13 16.56
N ASP A 16 -18.13 3.43 16.67
CA ASP A 16 -18.98 4.45 16.03
C ASP A 16 -18.52 4.86 14.60
N ALA A 17 -17.31 4.49 14.19
CA ALA A 17 -16.75 4.90 12.90
C ALA A 17 -17.21 4.02 11.72
N LEU A 18 -17.79 2.85 11.99
CA LEU A 18 -18.27 1.92 10.94
C LEU A 18 -19.68 2.23 10.43
N THR A 19 -20.45 3.09 11.13
CA THR A 19 -21.87 3.29 10.84
C THR A 19 -22.23 4.56 10.07
N ALA A 20 -21.31 5.47 9.84
CA ALA A 20 -21.57 6.71 9.08
C ALA A 20 -20.95 6.65 7.66
N ARG A 21 -21.50 5.80 6.80
CA ARG A 21 -21.30 5.89 5.35
C ARG A 21 -22.26 6.96 4.81
N ASN A 22 -21.86 8.23 4.89
CA ASN A 22 -22.50 9.29 4.13
C ASN A 22 -21.54 9.74 3.04
N ASP A 23 -21.77 9.30 1.79
CA ASP A 23 -21.12 9.83 0.58
C ASP A 23 -21.53 11.28 0.26
N ALA A 24 -22.38 11.88 1.10
CA ALA A 24 -22.96 13.20 0.90
C ALA A 24 -22.00 14.36 1.20
N ASP A 25 -20.84 14.11 1.82
CA ASP A 25 -19.90 15.17 2.13
C ASP A 25 -19.10 15.53 0.88
N ASN A 26 -19.21 16.77 0.41
CA ASN A 26 -18.31 17.32 -0.62
C ASN A 26 -16.89 17.40 -0.02
N LEU A 27 -16.13 16.32 -0.18
CA LEU A 27 -14.78 16.20 0.39
C LEU A 27 -13.87 17.35 -0.05
N THR A 28 -14.03 17.85 -1.26
CA THR A 28 -13.23 18.97 -1.79
C THR A 28 -13.42 20.24 -0.94
N GLU A 29 -14.65 20.53 -0.52
CA GLU A 29 -14.96 21.67 0.35
C GLU A 29 -14.50 21.47 1.79
N LEU A 30 -14.44 20.22 2.27
CA LEU A 30 -14.03 19.89 3.63
C LEU A 30 -12.51 19.96 3.83
N ILE A 31 -11.70 19.65 2.81
CA ILE A 31 -10.24 19.56 2.93
C ILE A 31 -9.62 20.74 3.67
N PRO A 32 -9.93 22.03 3.37
CA PRO A 32 -9.31 23.16 4.05
C PRO A 32 -9.57 23.21 5.57
N SER A 33 -10.69 22.65 6.03
CA SER A 33 -11.12 22.66 7.43
C SER A 33 -10.62 21.46 8.23
N LEU A 34 -10.08 20.41 7.57
CA LEU A 34 -9.62 19.19 8.23
C LEU A 34 -8.42 19.46 9.14
N PRO A 35 -8.30 18.72 10.25
CA PRO A 35 -7.15 18.80 11.14
C PRO A 35 -5.83 18.62 10.40
N VAL A 36 -4.89 19.54 10.64
CA VAL A 36 -3.56 19.57 10.02
C VAL A 36 -2.53 19.00 10.97
N GLU A 37 -1.58 18.23 10.46
CA GLU A 37 -0.44 17.78 11.22
C GLU A 37 0.49 18.96 11.58
N LYS A 38 0.73 19.16 12.88
CA LYS A 38 1.52 20.28 13.39
C LYS A 38 2.99 19.93 13.65
N ARG A 39 3.35 18.66 13.71
CA ARG A 39 4.75 18.20 13.82
C ARG A 39 5.26 17.87 12.44
N LEU A 40 6.29 18.55 12.06
CA LEU A 40 6.95 18.35 10.79
C LEU A 40 8.40 17.97 11.05
N VAL A 41 8.74 16.71 10.81
CA VAL A 41 9.90 16.51 9.94
C VAL A 41 9.50 17.23 8.67
N PRO A 42 10.16 18.34 8.26
CA PRO A 42 9.63 19.19 7.23
C PRO A 42 9.53 18.43 5.90
N PRO A 43 8.35 17.91 5.53
CA PRO A 43 8.13 17.52 4.16
C PRO A 43 8.05 18.80 3.33
N PRO A 44 8.26 18.72 2.02
CA PRO A 44 7.87 19.76 1.09
C PRO A 44 6.44 20.23 1.41
N ALA A 45 6.14 21.51 1.18
CA ALA A 45 4.86 22.12 1.58
C ALA A 45 3.63 21.40 0.99
N ASP A 46 3.80 20.70 -0.15
CA ASP A 46 2.80 19.86 -0.80
C ASP A 46 2.54 18.52 -0.10
N MET A 47 3.33 18.17 0.90
CA MET A 47 3.22 16.96 1.72
C MET A 47 2.54 17.20 3.07
N GLN A 48 1.95 18.39 3.30
CA GLN A 48 1.17 18.64 4.50
C GLN A 48 0.05 17.61 4.61
N ARG A 49 -0.02 16.94 5.77
CA ARG A 49 -1.03 15.91 6.00
C ARG A 49 -2.22 16.47 6.75
N ARG A 50 -3.39 15.98 6.35
CA ARG A 50 -4.66 16.24 7.01
C ARG A 50 -5.30 14.95 7.47
N GLN A 51 -6.07 15.02 8.53
CA GLN A 51 -6.81 13.87 9.04
C GLN A 51 -8.22 13.86 8.46
N TYR A 52 -8.57 12.76 7.79
CA TYR A 52 -9.93 12.52 7.31
C TYR A 52 -10.42 11.16 7.77
N ARG A 53 -11.54 11.11 8.46
CA ARG A 53 -12.17 9.89 9.02
C ARG A 53 -11.17 9.03 9.83
N GLY A 54 -10.27 9.69 10.56
CA GLY A 54 -9.25 9.06 11.40
C GLY A 54 -7.98 8.61 10.68
N TYR A 55 -7.87 8.83 9.38
CA TYR A 55 -6.67 8.54 8.59
C TYR A 55 -5.93 9.82 8.19
N TRP A 56 -4.60 9.72 8.10
CA TRP A 56 -3.74 10.83 7.73
C TRP A 56 -3.27 10.73 6.28
N PHE A 57 -3.54 11.76 5.48
CA PHE A 57 -3.13 11.81 4.08
C PHE A 57 -2.50 13.15 3.73
N PRO A 58 -1.54 13.18 2.78
CA PRO A 58 -1.20 14.40 2.08
C PRO A 58 -2.46 15.02 1.47
N GLU A 59 -2.55 16.35 1.46
CA GLU A 59 -3.74 17.07 0.99
C GLU A 59 -4.12 16.69 -0.46
N TRP A 60 -3.11 16.52 -1.32
CA TRP A 60 -3.34 16.09 -2.69
C TRP A 60 -3.93 14.66 -2.82
N HIS A 61 -3.65 13.77 -1.87
CA HIS A 61 -4.30 12.46 -1.81
C HIS A 61 -5.80 12.58 -1.54
N LEU A 62 -6.19 13.50 -0.67
CA LEU A 62 -7.61 13.74 -0.35
C LEU A 62 -8.34 14.36 -1.54
N SER A 63 -7.69 15.30 -2.25
CA SER A 63 -8.23 15.85 -3.50
C SER A 63 -8.42 14.77 -4.58
N ALA A 64 -7.43 13.87 -4.70
CA ALA A 64 -7.55 12.73 -5.61
C ALA A 64 -8.64 11.74 -5.16
N LEU A 65 -8.82 11.52 -3.85
CA LEU A 65 -9.89 10.69 -3.32
C LEU A 65 -11.27 11.25 -3.67
N ALA A 66 -11.47 12.57 -3.53
CA ALA A 66 -12.71 13.23 -3.94
C ALA A 66 -12.97 12.97 -5.42
N ALA A 67 -11.98 13.23 -6.29
CA ALA A 67 -12.13 13.02 -7.73
C ALA A 67 -12.38 11.55 -8.11
N VAL A 68 -11.74 10.58 -7.42
CA VAL A 68 -12.02 9.15 -7.62
C VAL A 68 -13.45 8.80 -7.24
N ARG A 69 -13.97 9.34 -6.12
CA ARG A 69 -15.36 9.12 -5.70
C ARG A 69 -16.36 9.65 -6.71
N ASP A 70 -16.07 10.81 -7.27
CA ASP A 70 -17.00 11.49 -8.18
C ASP A 70 -16.98 10.90 -9.60
N HIS A 71 -15.82 10.45 -10.07
CA HIS A 71 -15.62 10.22 -11.51
C HIS A 71 -15.13 8.81 -11.89
N PHE A 72 -14.71 7.98 -10.92
CA PHE A 72 -14.25 6.63 -11.26
C PHE A 72 -15.40 5.65 -11.42
N GLU A 73 -15.51 5.05 -12.60
CA GLU A 73 -16.46 3.98 -12.90
C GLU A 73 -15.72 2.63 -12.92
N PRO A 74 -15.95 1.78 -11.91
CA PRO A 74 -15.32 0.46 -11.85
C PRO A 74 -15.93 -0.47 -12.90
N LYS A 75 -15.09 -1.38 -13.44
CA LYS A 75 -15.51 -2.49 -14.29
C LYS A 75 -15.42 -3.81 -13.51
N PRO A 76 -16.26 -4.81 -13.82
CA PRO A 76 -16.23 -6.09 -13.11
C PRO A 76 -14.89 -6.83 -13.16
N THR A 77 -14.07 -6.53 -14.14
CA THR A 77 -12.73 -7.12 -14.32
C THR A 77 -11.62 -6.33 -13.63
N ASP A 78 -11.91 -5.17 -13.02
CA ASP A 78 -10.89 -4.35 -12.39
C ASP A 78 -10.26 -5.03 -11.18
N ILE A 79 -8.97 -4.79 -11.02
CA ILE A 79 -8.15 -5.31 -9.93
C ILE A 79 -7.53 -4.13 -9.18
N PHE A 80 -7.76 -4.08 -7.86
CA PHE A 80 -7.16 -3.10 -6.98
C PHE A 80 -6.09 -3.76 -6.10
N LEU A 81 -4.84 -3.33 -6.25
CA LEU A 81 -3.73 -3.73 -5.41
C LEU A 81 -3.55 -2.70 -4.30
N VAL A 82 -4.00 -3.06 -3.10
CA VAL A 82 -4.08 -2.14 -1.96
C VAL A 82 -3.06 -2.49 -0.90
N SER A 83 -2.46 -1.48 -0.32
CA SER A 83 -1.56 -1.61 0.82
C SER A 83 -1.43 -0.29 1.56
N CYS A 84 -1.15 -0.32 2.84
CA CYS A 84 -0.52 0.84 3.45
C CYS A 84 0.90 1.01 2.85
N PRO A 85 1.42 2.25 2.68
CA PRO A 85 2.75 2.46 2.12
C PRO A 85 3.83 1.62 2.82
N LYS A 86 4.80 1.12 2.05
CA LYS A 86 5.97 0.34 2.51
C LYS A 86 5.68 -1.12 2.94
N SER A 87 4.48 -1.64 2.68
CA SER A 87 4.08 -3.02 3.02
C SER A 87 4.34 -4.05 1.90
N GLY A 88 5.10 -3.72 0.86
CA GLY A 88 5.39 -4.64 -0.25
C GLY A 88 4.66 -4.33 -1.56
N THR A 89 4.09 -3.13 -1.69
CA THR A 89 3.32 -2.67 -2.86
C THR A 89 4.05 -2.87 -4.19
N THR A 90 5.33 -2.52 -4.27
CA THR A 90 6.13 -2.65 -5.49
C THR A 90 6.24 -4.09 -5.96
N TRP A 91 6.47 -5.01 -5.02
CA TRP A 91 6.53 -6.44 -5.31
C TRP A 91 5.17 -7.01 -5.71
N LEU A 92 4.11 -6.66 -4.97
CA LEU A 92 2.75 -7.08 -5.34
C LEU A 92 2.35 -6.59 -6.74
N LYS A 93 2.68 -5.34 -7.09
CA LYS A 93 2.43 -4.80 -8.43
C LYS A 93 3.16 -5.59 -9.51
N SER A 94 4.44 -5.90 -9.31
CA SER A 94 5.20 -6.69 -10.28
C SER A 94 4.64 -8.10 -10.45
N LEU A 95 4.33 -8.80 -9.34
CA LEU A 95 3.74 -10.14 -9.37
C LEU A 95 2.38 -10.15 -10.07
N ALA A 96 1.47 -9.25 -9.68
CA ALA A 96 0.14 -9.18 -10.27
C ALA A 96 0.20 -8.84 -11.76
N PHE A 97 1.02 -7.86 -12.16
CA PHE A 97 1.20 -7.48 -13.56
C PHE A 97 1.74 -8.64 -14.39
N ALA A 98 2.84 -9.26 -13.95
CA ALA A 98 3.46 -10.37 -14.66
C ALA A 98 2.53 -11.59 -14.76
N THR A 99 1.72 -11.86 -13.73
CA THR A 99 0.78 -12.98 -13.70
C THR A 99 -0.41 -12.76 -14.65
N VAL A 100 -1.05 -11.60 -14.56
CA VAL A 100 -2.25 -11.28 -15.34
C VAL A 100 -1.94 -11.16 -16.83
N HIS A 101 -0.80 -10.56 -17.16
CA HIS A 101 -0.44 -10.29 -18.55
C HIS A 101 0.56 -11.30 -19.16
N ARG A 102 0.79 -12.47 -18.51
CA ARG A 102 1.80 -13.43 -18.93
C ARG A 102 1.62 -13.99 -20.35
N HIS A 103 0.39 -14.00 -20.86
CA HIS A 103 0.12 -14.46 -22.25
C HIS A 103 0.50 -13.42 -23.29
N VAL A 104 0.40 -12.12 -22.95
CA VAL A 104 0.79 -10.99 -23.83
C VAL A 104 2.27 -10.65 -23.63
N HIS A 105 2.74 -10.72 -22.41
CA HIS A 105 4.11 -10.45 -21.98
C HIS A 105 4.69 -11.69 -21.29
N PRO A 106 5.21 -12.68 -22.02
CA PRO A 106 5.81 -13.86 -21.40
C PRO A 106 6.95 -13.48 -20.44
N PRO A 107 7.03 -14.08 -19.23
CA PRO A 107 8.03 -13.68 -18.23
C PRO A 107 9.49 -13.93 -18.68
N SER A 108 9.69 -14.79 -19.66
CA SER A 108 11.01 -15.04 -20.29
C SER A 108 11.36 -14.07 -21.42
N SER A 109 10.42 -13.21 -21.85
CA SER A 109 10.65 -12.26 -22.93
C SER A 109 11.61 -11.15 -22.50
N ARG A 110 12.55 -10.79 -23.39
CA ARG A 110 13.43 -9.63 -23.21
C ARG A 110 12.69 -8.30 -23.32
N GLU A 111 11.51 -8.29 -23.96
CA GLU A 111 10.65 -7.13 -24.13
C GLU A 111 9.59 -7.02 -23.02
N HIS A 112 9.73 -7.82 -21.92
CA HIS A 112 8.77 -7.75 -20.82
C HIS A 112 8.79 -6.35 -20.18
N PRO A 113 7.62 -5.68 -19.99
CA PRO A 113 7.55 -4.29 -19.51
C PRO A 113 8.32 -4.03 -18.21
N LEU A 114 8.35 -4.97 -17.27
CA LEU A 114 9.10 -4.83 -16.00
C LEU A 114 10.62 -4.75 -16.18
N LEU A 115 11.16 -5.06 -17.35
CA LEU A 115 12.58 -4.87 -17.68
C LEU A 115 12.87 -3.45 -18.19
N HIS A 116 11.83 -2.70 -18.57
CA HIS A 116 11.95 -1.37 -19.20
C HIS A 116 11.20 -0.29 -18.43
N GLN A 117 10.32 -0.67 -17.50
CA GLN A 117 9.53 0.25 -16.68
C GLN A 117 9.55 -0.18 -15.22
N ASN A 118 9.48 0.84 -14.34
CA ASN A 118 9.26 0.57 -12.92
C ASN A 118 7.89 -0.09 -12.69
N PRO A 119 7.72 -1.00 -11.73
CA PRO A 119 6.42 -1.59 -11.40
C PRO A 119 5.30 -0.57 -11.13
N HIS A 120 5.65 0.65 -10.65
CA HIS A 120 4.70 1.74 -10.48
C HIS A 120 4.31 2.42 -11.80
N GLY A 121 5.12 2.28 -12.84
CA GLY A 121 4.77 2.68 -14.20
C GLY A 121 3.84 1.67 -14.88
N CYS A 122 4.09 0.36 -14.69
CA CYS A 122 3.24 -0.71 -15.21
C CYS A 122 1.86 -0.73 -14.53
N VAL A 123 1.80 -0.51 -13.21
CA VAL A 123 0.57 -0.45 -12.42
C VAL A 123 0.53 0.88 -11.68
N LYS A 124 -0.19 1.85 -12.24
CA LYS A 124 -0.27 3.20 -11.64
C LYS A 124 -1.16 3.20 -10.40
N PHE A 125 -0.88 4.14 -9.51
CA PHE A 125 -1.80 4.42 -8.41
C PHE A 125 -3.02 5.19 -8.91
N ILE A 126 -4.21 4.79 -8.49
CA ILE A 126 -5.44 5.48 -8.87
C ILE A 126 -5.41 6.95 -8.42
N HIS A 127 -4.91 7.23 -7.23
CA HIS A 127 -4.76 8.60 -6.73
C HIS A 127 -3.73 9.43 -7.51
N ALA A 128 -2.70 8.80 -8.11
CA ALA A 128 -1.75 9.49 -8.96
C ALA A 128 -2.36 9.82 -10.33
N ILE A 129 -3.20 8.94 -10.88
CA ILE A 129 -3.95 9.20 -12.13
C ILE A 129 -4.88 10.40 -11.93
N TYR A 130 -5.62 10.44 -10.82
CA TYR A 130 -6.62 11.48 -10.51
C TYR A 130 -6.02 12.82 -9.99
N ARG A 131 -4.69 12.98 -10.04
CA ARG A 131 -4.04 14.30 -9.94
C ARG A 131 -4.14 15.12 -11.23
N GLN A 132 -4.45 14.45 -12.34
CA GLN A 132 -4.59 15.09 -13.63
C GLN A 132 -6.01 15.67 -13.82
N PRO A 133 -6.21 16.63 -14.74
CA PRO A 133 -7.55 17.09 -15.11
C PRO A 133 -8.45 15.93 -15.55
N VAL A 134 -9.75 16.02 -15.24
CA VAL A 134 -10.73 14.94 -15.46
C VAL A 134 -10.74 14.42 -16.91
N ASP A 135 -10.62 15.31 -17.89
CA ASP A 135 -10.60 14.91 -19.30
C ASP A 135 -9.36 14.08 -19.65
N VAL A 136 -8.20 14.42 -19.07
CA VAL A 136 -6.96 13.64 -19.21
C VAL A 136 -7.10 12.28 -18.53
N VAL A 137 -7.67 12.26 -17.32
CA VAL A 137 -7.95 11.03 -16.56
C VAL A 137 -8.80 10.06 -17.38
N ARG A 138 -9.86 10.55 -18.02
CA ARG A 138 -10.73 9.72 -18.84
C ARG A 138 -9.95 9.02 -19.95
N GLY A 139 -9.15 9.74 -20.73
CA GLY A 139 -8.31 9.16 -21.78
C GLY A 139 -7.31 8.12 -21.23
N ILE A 140 -6.69 8.39 -20.07
CA ILE A 140 -5.79 7.43 -19.42
C ILE A 140 -6.54 6.15 -19.05
N ILE A 141 -7.70 6.27 -18.39
CA ILE A 141 -8.48 5.12 -17.88
C ILE A 141 -9.04 4.27 -19.04
N GLU A 142 -9.48 4.91 -20.12
CA GLU A 142 -10.00 4.21 -21.30
C GLU A 142 -8.90 3.45 -22.06
N ALA A 143 -7.67 3.95 -22.05
CA ALA A 143 -6.52 3.31 -22.68
C ALA A 143 -5.98 2.08 -21.92
N TYR A 144 -6.44 1.82 -20.68
CA TYR A 144 -5.97 0.66 -19.92
C TYR A 144 -6.48 -0.65 -20.53
N PRO A 145 -5.59 -1.65 -20.75
CA PRO A 145 -6.02 -2.98 -21.18
C PRO A 145 -6.89 -3.65 -20.11
N SER A 146 -7.83 -4.49 -20.52
CA SER A 146 -8.62 -5.31 -19.59
C SER A 146 -7.89 -6.63 -19.32
N PRO A 147 -7.86 -7.09 -18.04
CA PRO A 147 -8.33 -6.42 -16.83
C PRO A 147 -7.45 -5.20 -16.46
N ARG A 148 -8.08 -4.11 -16.01
CA ARG A 148 -7.35 -2.94 -15.54
C ARG A 148 -6.81 -3.21 -14.13
N ILE A 149 -5.55 -2.89 -13.89
CA ILE A 149 -4.89 -3.08 -12.59
C ILE A 149 -4.50 -1.72 -12.02
N PHE A 150 -4.99 -1.39 -10.84
CA PHE A 150 -4.71 -0.13 -10.16
C PHE A 150 -4.05 -0.38 -8.80
N GLY A 151 -3.08 0.45 -8.43
CA GLY A 151 -2.59 0.53 -7.06
C GLY A 151 -3.43 1.49 -6.23
N SER A 152 -3.53 1.25 -4.91
CA SER A 152 -4.16 2.18 -3.98
C SER A 152 -3.48 2.14 -2.61
N HIS A 153 -3.51 3.30 -1.92
CA HIS A 153 -3.14 3.43 -0.51
C HIS A 153 -4.35 3.87 0.34
N PHE A 154 -5.54 3.88 -0.23
CA PHE A 154 -6.75 4.18 0.54
C PHE A 154 -7.16 2.96 1.37
N PRO A 155 -7.53 3.15 2.66
CA PRO A 155 -8.17 2.11 3.44
C PRO A 155 -9.51 1.73 2.84
N LEU A 156 -10.00 0.55 3.16
CA LEU A 156 -11.24 0.01 2.60
C LEU A 156 -12.43 0.94 2.81
N SER A 157 -12.56 1.52 4.00
CA SER A 157 -13.65 2.45 4.37
C SER A 157 -13.63 3.77 3.59
N LEU A 158 -12.53 4.08 2.89
CA LEU A 158 -12.42 5.28 2.05
C LEU A 158 -12.49 4.99 0.56
N LEU A 159 -12.39 3.73 0.14
CA LEU A 159 -12.64 3.36 -1.26
C LEU A 159 -14.09 3.71 -1.63
N PRO A 160 -14.34 4.19 -2.87
CA PRO A 160 -15.69 4.44 -3.34
C PRO A 160 -16.63 3.25 -3.13
N GLU A 161 -17.89 3.50 -2.73
CA GLU A 161 -18.89 2.44 -2.54
C GLU A 161 -19.02 1.56 -3.77
N ARG A 162 -19.01 2.16 -4.96
CA ARG A 162 -19.05 1.42 -6.24
C ARG A 162 -17.96 0.36 -6.38
N ILE A 163 -16.77 0.57 -5.78
CA ILE A 163 -15.70 -0.43 -5.76
C ILE A 163 -16.00 -1.51 -4.70
N ASN A 164 -16.56 -1.09 -3.57
CA ASN A 164 -16.87 -1.98 -2.44
C ASN A 164 -18.15 -2.78 -2.63
N ASP A 165 -19.02 -2.40 -3.57
CA ASP A 165 -20.24 -3.08 -3.89
C ASP A 165 -19.97 -4.52 -4.39
N ASP A 166 -20.76 -5.49 -3.92
CA ASP A 166 -20.64 -6.88 -4.32
C ASP A 166 -20.97 -7.06 -5.81
N ASP A 167 -21.94 -6.31 -6.31
CA ASP A 167 -22.41 -6.39 -7.70
C ASP A 167 -21.37 -5.83 -8.69
N CYS A 168 -20.40 -5.05 -8.21
CA CYS A 168 -19.35 -4.49 -9.06
C CYS A 168 -18.44 -5.55 -9.72
N GLY A 169 -18.26 -6.71 -9.08
CA GLY A 169 -17.40 -7.79 -9.58
C GLY A 169 -15.89 -7.54 -9.52
N CYS A 170 -15.44 -6.32 -9.24
CA CYS A 170 -14.00 -6.00 -9.13
C CYS A 170 -13.36 -6.70 -7.92
N ARG A 171 -12.05 -6.95 -7.99
CA ARG A 171 -11.29 -7.68 -6.97
C ARG A 171 -10.29 -6.76 -6.28
N ILE A 172 -10.10 -6.99 -4.97
CA ILE A 172 -9.15 -6.25 -4.14
C ILE A 172 -8.11 -7.24 -3.61
N VAL A 173 -6.84 -6.98 -3.84
CA VAL A 173 -5.72 -7.71 -3.23
C VAL A 173 -5.04 -6.78 -2.25
N TYR A 174 -5.02 -7.16 -0.99
CA TYR A 174 -4.34 -6.41 0.06
C TYR A 174 -3.07 -7.11 0.52
N ILE A 175 -1.99 -6.36 0.72
CA ILE A 175 -0.77 -6.86 1.34
C ILE A 175 -0.41 -6.05 2.58
N CYS A 176 -0.17 -6.76 3.70
CA CYS A 176 0.40 -6.20 4.92
C CYS A 176 1.82 -6.73 5.16
N ARG A 177 2.50 -6.14 6.16
CA ARG A 177 3.85 -6.49 6.58
C ARG A 177 4.00 -6.24 8.08
N ASP A 178 5.04 -6.81 8.72
CA ASP A 178 5.40 -6.48 10.11
C ASP A 178 5.46 -4.96 10.30
N PRO A 179 4.67 -4.38 11.25
CA PRO A 179 4.68 -2.94 11.54
C PRO A 179 6.08 -2.38 11.80
N LYS A 180 6.95 -3.16 12.46
CA LYS A 180 8.34 -2.78 12.76
C LYS A 180 9.18 -2.61 11.48
N ASP A 181 9.03 -3.53 10.54
CA ASP A 181 9.69 -3.43 9.24
C ASP A 181 9.10 -2.30 8.36
N VAL A 182 7.79 -2.04 8.51
CA VAL A 182 7.13 -0.93 7.79
C VAL A 182 7.70 0.41 8.23
N VAL A 183 7.82 0.68 9.53
CA VAL A 183 8.35 1.98 10.00
C VAL A 183 9.80 2.17 9.61
N VAL A 184 10.64 1.13 9.68
CA VAL A 184 12.03 1.19 9.18
C VAL A 184 12.07 1.50 7.69
N SER A 185 11.23 0.82 6.90
CA SER A 185 11.14 1.07 5.46
C SER A 185 10.59 2.45 5.14
N TRP A 186 9.68 2.98 5.97
CA TRP A 186 9.13 4.32 5.86
C TRP A 186 10.19 5.38 6.14
N TRP A 187 10.97 5.22 7.22
CA TRP A 187 12.08 6.11 7.54
C TRP A 187 13.10 6.20 6.40
N TRP A 188 13.57 5.05 5.88
CA TRP A 188 14.47 5.03 4.74
C TRP A 188 13.88 5.74 3.52
N PHE A 189 12.63 5.54 3.26
CA PHE A 189 11.93 6.16 2.14
C PHE A 189 11.81 7.68 2.32
N MET A 190 11.46 8.17 3.52
CA MET A 190 11.37 9.60 3.82
C MET A 190 12.70 10.32 3.58
N ARG A 191 13.81 9.68 3.84
CA ARG A 191 15.16 10.22 3.59
C ARG A 191 15.43 10.48 2.10
N THR A 192 14.75 9.81 1.18
CA THR A 192 14.91 10.03 -0.26
C THR A 192 14.24 11.30 -0.77
N TYR A 193 13.35 11.90 0.03
CA TYR A 193 12.65 13.14 -0.33
C TYR A 193 13.39 14.41 0.05
N LEU A 194 14.28 14.33 1.03
CA LEU A 194 14.88 15.51 1.61
C LEU A 194 16.26 15.75 1.01
N PRO A 195 16.61 17.04 0.78
CA PRO A 195 17.97 17.42 0.37
C PRO A 195 19.04 16.99 1.38
N ASN A 196 18.65 16.93 2.67
CA ASN A 196 19.51 16.55 3.80
C ASN A 196 18.94 15.32 4.50
N PRO A 197 19.19 14.09 3.99
CA PRO A 197 18.64 12.84 4.53
C PRO A 197 18.95 12.59 6.01
N GLU A 198 20.07 13.12 6.51
CA GLU A 198 20.53 13.02 7.91
C GLU A 198 19.62 13.78 8.89
N GLN A 199 18.80 14.72 8.42
CA GLN A 199 17.84 15.44 9.26
C GLN A 199 16.62 14.60 9.61
N VAL A 200 16.37 13.48 8.90
CA VAL A 200 15.28 12.56 9.20
C VAL A 200 15.73 11.57 10.25
N GLN A 201 15.49 11.88 11.52
CA GLN A 201 15.82 10.99 12.62
C GLN A 201 14.84 9.82 12.70
N PHE A 202 15.37 8.62 13.03
CA PHE A 202 14.52 7.42 13.10
C PHE A 202 13.47 7.53 14.21
N GLU A 203 13.87 8.07 15.36
CA GLU A 203 13.02 8.23 16.54
C GLU A 203 11.78 9.10 16.25
N GLU A 204 11.95 10.17 15.49
CA GLU A 204 10.83 11.05 15.12
C GLU A 204 9.83 10.34 14.19
N VAL A 205 10.33 9.58 13.21
CA VAL A 205 9.48 8.79 12.30
C VAL A 205 8.78 7.66 13.06
N PHE A 206 9.50 7.03 13.99
CA PHE A 206 8.96 5.99 14.87
C PHE A 206 7.82 6.53 15.75
N ASP A 207 8.01 7.69 16.38
CA ASP A 207 6.98 8.32 17.20
C ASP A 207 5.73 8.67 16.38
N LEU A 208 5.88 9.25 15.21
CA LEU A 208 4.77 9.52 14.28
C LEU A 208 4.04 8.23 13.87
N PHE A 209 4.78 7.14 13.66
CA PHE A 209 4.17 5.85 13.35
C PHE A 209 3.38 5.29 14.53
N CYS A 210 3.94 5.34 15.74
CA CYS A 210 3.28 4.93 16.98
C CYS A 210 2.00 5.75 17.27
N GLU A 211 1.99 7.03 16.89
CA GLU A 211 0.82 7.93 16.97
C GLU A 211 -0.19 7.69 15.83
N GLY A 212 0.09 6.77 14.89
CA GLY A 212 -0.75 6.50 13.72
C GLY A 212 -0.75 7.63 12.67
N ARG A 213 0.21 8.54 12.71
CA ARG A 213 0.27 9.77 11.92
C ARG A 213 1.15 9.66 10.67
N THR A 214 1.28 8.48 10.13
CA THR A 214 1.95 8.25 8.83
C THR A 214 0.96 8.36 7.67
N GLY A 215 1.45 8.47 6.45
CA GLY A 215 0.56 8.48 5.27
C GLY A 215 -0.28 7.22 5.20
N ALA A 216 -1.60 7.37 5.12
CA ALA A 216 -2.61 6.32 5.22
C ALA A 216 -2.66 5.58 6.59
N GLY A 217 -2.02 6.12 7.63
CA GLY A 217 -2.10 5.59 9.00
C GLY A 217 -3.37 6.02 9.74
N PRO A 218 -3.73 5.32 10.82
CA PRO A 218 -2.98 4.29 11.55
C PRO A 218 -2.84 2.96 10.77
N TYR A 219 -1.61 2.44 10.74
CA TYR A 219 -1.27 1.27 9.95
C TYR A 219 -2.11 0.02 10.31
N TRP A 220 -2.23 -0.28 11.61
CA TRP A 220 -2.96 -1.44 12.10
C TRP A 220 -4.45 -1.39 11.76
N ARG A 221 -5.08 -0.22 11.81
CA ARG A 221 -6.48 -0.03 11.42
C ARG A 221 -6.68 -0.27 9.92
N HIS A 222 -5.76 0.26 9.10
CA HIS A 222 -5.77 0.06 7.65
C HIS A 222 -5.68 -1.44 7.28
N ALA A 223 -4.83 -2.19 7.99
CA ALA A 223 -4.70 -3.63 7.78
C ALA A 223 -5.94 -4.40 8.26
N LEU A 224 -6.46 -4.05 9.45
CA LEU A 224 -7.62 -4.70 10.06
C LEU A 224 -8.86 -4.62 9.16
N GLU A 225 -9.20 -3.45 8.62
CA GLU A 225 -10.37 -3.28 7.75
C GLU A 225 -10.34 -4.26 6.55
N HIS A 226 -9.18 -4.42 5.92
CA HIS A 226 -9.03 -5.33 4.78
C HIS A 226 -9.01 -6.80 5.20
N TRP A 227 -8.46 -7.12 6.39
CA TRP A 227 -8.47 -8.47 6.90
C TRP A 227 -9.88 -8.93 7.26
N GLU A 228 -10.65 -8.12 7.98
CA GLU A 228 -12.05 -8.39 8.30
C GLU A 228 -12.86 -8.61 7.03
N GLU A 229 -12.67 -7.74 6.04
CA GLU A 229 -13.36 -7.84 4.78
C GLU A 229 -12.98 -9.10 3.98
N SER A 230 -11.71 -9.50 4.02
CA SER A 230 -11.26 -10.73 3.36
C SER A 230 -11.91 -11.99 3.96
N ARG A 231 -12.28 -11.93 5.25
CA ARG A 231 -13.01 -13.02 5.92
C ARG A 231 -14.51 -13.00 5.59
N ARG A 232 -15.06 -11.80 5.48
CA ARG A 232 -16.49 -11.60 5.17
C ARG A 232 -16.78 -11.90 3.70
N ARG A 233 -15.92 -11.46 2.80
CA ARG A 233 -16.05 -11.59 1.33
C ARG A 233 -14.76 -12.11 0.69
N PRO A 234 -14.41 -13.39 0.89
CA PRO A 234 -13.15 -13.96 0.37
C PRO A 234 -13.07 -14.01 -1.17
N HIS A 235 -14.21 -13.92 -1.86
CA HIS A 235 -14.26 -13.79 -3.32
C HIS A 235 -13.92 -12.37 -3.80
N LYS A 236 -14.09 -11.35 -2.94
CA LYS A 236 -13.88 -9.93 -3.23
C LYS A 236 -12.51 -9.44 -2.78
N VAL A 237 -12.04 -9.88 -1.60
CA VAL A 237 -10.80 -9.41 -1.00
C VAL A 237 -9.87 -10.57 -0.69
N LEU A 238 -8.68 -10.55 -1.30
CA LEU A 238 -7.57 -11.43 -0.94
C LEU A 238 -6.62 -10.69 -0.01
N PHE A 239 -6.40 -11.25 1.19
CA PHE A 239 -5.43 -10.72 2.15
C PHE A 239 -4.15 -11.54 2.12
N LEU A 240 -3.00 -10.85 1.95
CA LEU A 240 -1.66 -11.43 1.88
C LEU A 240 -0.78 -10.83 2.96
N ARG A 241 0.13 -11.64 3.50
CA ARG A 241 1.21 -11.18 4.39
C ARG A 241 2.54 -11.26 3.66
N TYR A 242 3.32 -10.19 3.70
CA TYR A 242 4.61 -10.09 3.03
C TYR A 242 5.57 -11.21 3.45
N GLU A 243 5.58 -11.53 4.73
CA GLU A 243 6.42 -12.57 5.32
C GLU A 243 6.02 -13.97 4.85
N GLU A 244 4.72 -14.24 4.70
CA GLU A 244 4.22 -15.50 4.14
C GLU A 244 4.59 -15.63 2.65
N MET A 245 4.47 -14.54 1.91
CA MET A 245 4.88 -14.51 0.50
C MET A 245 6.38 -14.75 0.33
N LEU A 246 7.22 -14.27 1.25
CA LEU A 246 8.67 -14.56 1.24
C LEU A 246 8.97 -16.01 1.60
N ARG A 247 8.21 -16.60 2.52
CA ARG A 247 8.42 -17.97 3.01
C ARG A 247 8.02 -19.02 1.96
N ASP A 248 6.90 -18.80 1.30
CA ASP A 248 6.39 -19.68 0.24
C ASP A 248 5.85 -18.87 -0.94
N PRO A 249 6.76 -18.35 -1.78
CA PRO A 249 6.37 -17.51 -2.90
C PRO A 249 5.57 -18.25 -3.96
N GLN A 250 5.82 -19.57 -4.17
CA GLN A 250 5.10 -20.35 -5.17
C GLN A 250 3.64 -20.55 -4.78
N CYS A 251 3.36 -21.01 -3.56
CA CYS A 251 2.00 -21.20 -3.06
C CYS A 251 1.21 -19.87 -3.09
N ASN A 252 1.81 -18.79 -2.62
CA ASN A 252 1.16 -17.49 -2.61
C ASN A 252 0.94 -16.91 -4.01
N LEU A 253 1.82 -17.17 -4.97
CA LEU A 253 1.62 -16.75 -6.36
C LEU A 253 0.50 -17.54 -7.04
N ARG A 254 0.36 -18.85 -6.78
CA ARG A 254 -0.79 -19.65 -7.25
C ARG A 254 -2.09 -19.10 -6.68
N ARG A 255 -2.14 -18.87 -5.36
CA ARG A 255 -3.30 -18.29 -4.68
C ARG A 255 -3.67 -16.92 -5.25
N LEU A 256 -2.68 -16.08 -5.56
CA LEU A 256 -2.90 -14.80 -6.22
C LEU A 256 -3.49 -14.97 -7.62
N ALA A 257 -2.92 -15.87 -8.44
CA ALA A 257 -3.39 -16.13 -9.81
C ALA A 257 -4.84 -16.68 -9.83
N GLU A 258 -5.16 -17.61 -8.94
CA GLU A 258 -6.51 -18.16 -8.77
C GLU A 258 -7.51 -17.06 -8.41
N PHE A 259 -7.16 -16.24 -7.40
CA PHE A 259 -8.01 -15.14 -6.97
C PHE A 259 -8.22 -14.12 -8.09
N LEU A 260 -7.21 -13.85 -8.92
CA LEU A 260 -7.31 -12.94 -10.06
C LEU A 260 -8.05 -13.53 -11.26
N GLY A 261 -8.48 -14.80 -11.18
CA GLY A 261 -9.18 -15.49 -12.25
C GLY A 261 -8.29 -15.88 -13.43
N CYS A 262 -7.00 -16.02 -13.19
CA CYS A 262 -6.01 -16.41 -14.18
C CYS A 262 -5.07 -17.50 -13.63
N ALA A 263 -5.65 -18.55 -13.02
CA ALA A 263 -4.92 -19.70 -12.50
C ALA A 263 -3.93 -20.28 -13.53
N PHE A 264 -2.82 -20.82 -13.05
CA PHE A 264 -1.87 -21.50 -13.92
C PHE A 264 -2.44 -22.82 -14.39
N SER A 265 -2.31 -23.10 -15.68
CA SER A 265 -2.61 -24.42 -16.25
C SER A 265 -1.49 -25.40 -15.95
N GLU A 266 -1.79 -26.71 -16.02
CA GLU A 266 -0.75 -27.74 -15.89
C GLU A 266 0.38 -27.60 -16.91
N ALA A 267 0.09 -27.11 -18.11
CA ALA A 267 1.09 -26.89 -19.14
C ALA A 267 2.03 -25.75 -18.76
N GLU A 268 1.50 -24.64 -18.19
CA GLU A 268 2.30 -23.53 -17.71
C GLU A 268 3.16 -23.91 -16.49
N GLU A 269 2.61 -24.70 -15.56
CA GLU A 269 3.36 -25.21 -14.41
C GLU A 269 4.53 -26.10 -14.89
N LYS A 270 4.27 -27.03 -15.81
CA LYS A 270 5.32 -27.89 -16.39
C LYS A 270 6.36 -27.11 -17.20
N ALA A 271 5.97 -26.00 -17.79
CA ALA A 271 6.86 -25.12 -18.54
C ALA A 271 7.65 -24.14 -17.65
N GLY A 272 7.45 -24.14 -16.33
CA GLY A 272 8.16 -23.29 -15.39
C GLY A 272 7.75 -21.80 -15.46
N VAL A 273 6.54 -21.51 -15.92
CA VAL A 273 6.05 -20.12 -16.06
C VAL A 273 5.96 -19.44 -14.71
N LEU A 274 5.52 -20.15 -13.69
CA LEU A 274 5.41 -19.64 -12.32
C LEU A 274 6.78 -19.23 -11.77
N GLU A 275 7.78 -20.09 -11.91
CA GLU A 275 9.16 -19.85 -11.48
C GLU A 275 9.77 -18.66 -12.25
N ALA A 276 9.49 -18.58 -13.56
CA ALA A 276 9.95 -17.46 -14.38
C ALA A 276 9.36 -16.11 -13.94
N ILE A 277 8.08 -16.08 -13.50
CA ILE A 277 7.45 -14.88 -12.91
C ILE A 277 8.13 -14.52 -11.60
N LEU A 278 8.35 -15.48 -10.70
CA LEU A 278 9.01 -15.23 -9.40
C LEU A 278 10.44 -14.69 -9.60
N GLU A 279 11.20 -15.28 -10.52
CA GLU A 279 12.55 -14.81 -10.84
C GLU A 279 12.52 -13.39 -11.43
N LEU A 280 11.66 -13.11 -12.40
CA LEU A 280 11.49 -11.79 -13.01
C LEU A 280 11.14 -10.74 -11.96
N CYS A 281 10.25 -11.07 -11.02
CA CYS A 281 9.78 -10.18 -9.95
C CYS A 281 10.68 -10.20 -8.70
N SER A 282 11.79 -10.89 -8.72
CA SER A 282 12.75 -10.88 -7.61
C SER A 282 13.39 -9.50 -7.44
N LEU A 283 13.71 -9.13 -6.19
CA LEU A 283 14.36 -7.84 -5.91
C LEU A 283 15.64 -7.65 -6.74
N GLY A 284 16.43 -8.71 -6.90
CA GLY A 284 17.67 -8.69 -7.66
C GLY A 284 17.46 -8.40 -9.15
N LYS A 285 16.35 -8.87 -9.72
CA LYS A 285 15.98 -8.59 -11.11
C LYS A 285 15.36 -7.21 -11.27
N LEU A 286 14.44 -6.82 -10.37
CA LEU A 286 13.76 -5.52 -10.44
C LEU A 286 14.70 -4.33 -10.22
N LYS A 287 15.83 -4.50 -9.51
CA LYS A 287 16.84 -3.43 -9.33
C LYS A 287 17.71 -3.19 -10.57
N LYS A 288 17.89 -4.19 -11.45
CA LYS A 288 18.85 -4.13 -12.56
C LYS A 288 18.47 -3.18 -13.70
N PRO A 289 17.20 -3.07 -14.14
CA PRO A 289 16.84 -2.16 -15.21
C PRO A 289 17.32 -0.74 -14.94
N GLU A 290 17.88 -0.09 -15.95
CA GLU A 290 18.39 1.28 -15.86
C GLU A 290 17.33 2.24 -15.32
N VAL A 291 16.06 2.07 -15.74
CA VAL A 291 14.92 2.85 -15.25
C VAL A 291 14.74 2.79 -13.72
N ASN A 292 15.22 1.73 -13.08
CA ASN A 292 15.12 1.52 -11.62
C ASN A 292 16.40 1.91 -10.86
N GLN A 293 17.40 2.46 -11.56
CA GLN A 293 18.63 2.95 -10.95
C GLN A 293 18.53 4.43 -10.54
N SER A 294 19.50 4.88 -9.79
CA SER A 294 19.57 6.25 -9.29
C SER A 294 19.46 7.29 -10.40
N GLY A 295 18.72 8.37 -10.12
CA GLY A 295 18.52 9.49 -11.04
C GLY A 295 17.27 9.40 -11.91
N ASN A 296 16.63 8.26 -12.02
CA ASN A 296 15.40 8.08 -12.78
C ASN A 296 14.16 8.26 -11.88
N ARG A 297 13.09 8.84 -12.45
CA ARG A 297 11.81 9.09 -11.79
C ARG A 297 10.65 8.57 -12.62
N ILE A 298 9.54 8.25 -11.96
CA ILE A 298 8.28 7.90 -12.62
C ILE A 298 7.48 9.18 -12.86
N ASN A 299 7.26 9.55 -14.13
CA ASN A 299 6.27 10.57 -14.52
C ASN A 299 6.27 11.83 -13.63
N ASP A 300 7.39 12.52 -13.49
CA ASP A 300 7.54 13.75 -12.70
C ASP A 300 7.23 13.62 -11.19
N GLU A 301 7.09 12.38 -10.69
CA GLU A 301 7.00 12.15 -9.25
C GLU A 301 8.28 12.61 -8.56
N PRO A 302 8.19 13.17 -7.35
CA PRO A 302 9.37 13.65 -6.62
C PRO A 302 10.31 12.52 -6.20
N MET A 303 9.82 11.28 -6.25
CA MET A 303 10.54 10.08 -5.79
C MET A 303 11.45 9.50 -6.85
N MET A 304 12.66 9.14 -6.44
CA MET A 304 13.59 8.37 -7.26
C MET A 304 13.14 6.91 -7.35
N ASN A 305 13.31 6.28 -8.50
CA ASN A 305 12.86 4.90 -8.74
C ASN A 305 13.60 3.88 -7.88
N ASP A 306 14.86 4.11 -7.53
CA ASP A 306 15.65 3.24 -6.65
C ASP A 306 15.15 3.22 -5.20
N SER A 307 14.44 4.28 -4.76
CA SER A 307 13.87 4.38 -3.41
C SER A 307 12.84 3.29 -3.08
N PHE A 308 12.30 2.64 -4.10
CA PHE A 308 11.35 1.53 -3.95
C PHE A 308 12.02 0.18 -3.67
N PHE A 309 13.35 0.07 -3.84
CA PHE A 309 14.10 -1.19 -3.78
C PHE A 309 15.19 -1.16 -2.72
N ARG A 310 14.85 -1.38 -1.46
CA ARG A 310 15.81 -1.38 -0.35
C ARG A 310 16.49 -2.77 -0.17
N LYS A 311 16.00 -3.61 0.70
CA LYS A 311 16.58 -4.93 1.04
C LYS A 311 15.69 -6.10 0.61
N GLY A 312 14.36 -5.98 0.67
CA GLY A 312 13.42 -7.04 0.30
C GLY A 312 13.41 -8.24 1.24
N VAL A 313 13.73 -8.02 2.52
CA VAL A 313 13.79 -9.04 3.56
C VAL A 313 12.82 -8.72 4.69
N ALA A 314 12.43 -9.72 5.46
CA ALA A 314 11.70 -9.56 6.72
C ALA A 314 12.68 -9.50 7.91
N GLY A 315 12.27 -8.82 9.00
CA GLY A 315 13.01 -8.78 10.24
C GLY A 315 14.20 -7.81 10.27
N ASP A 316 14.38 -6.95 9.27
CA ASP A 316 15.48 -5.95 9.26
C ASP A 316 15.34 -4.90 10.37
N TRP A 317 14.18 -4.79 10.96
CA TRP A 317 13.92 -3.87 12.07
C TRP A 317 14.86 -4.06 13.27
N VAL A 318 15.34 -5.28 13.53
CA VAL A 318 16.31 -5.60 14.61
C VAL A 318 17.61 -4.80 14.50
N ASN A 319 17.97 -4.32 13.30
CA ASN A 319 19.17 -3.53 13.03
C ASN A 319 18.95 -2.02 13.27
N HIS A 320 17.73 -1.59 13.62
CA HIS A 320 17.35 -0.17 13.66
C HIS A 320 16.57 0.22 14.92
N MET A 321 15.92 -0.73 15.59
CA MET A 321 15.13 -0.49 16.80
C MET A 321 15.84 -1.01 18.04
N THR A 322 15.69 -0.29 19.13
CA THR A 322 16.01 -0.86 20.45
C THR A 322 14.92 -1.85 20.88
N PRO A 323 15.22 -2.76 21.84
CA PRO A 323 14.21 -3.66 22.40
C PRO A 323 13.01 -2.90 22.97
N GLU A 324 13.23 -1.74 23.59
CA GLU A 324 12.18 -0.90 24.19
C GLU A 324 11.27 -0.30 23.11
N MET A 325 11.83 0.16 21.99
CA MET A 325 11.05 0.65 20.85
C MET A 325 10.19 -0.47 20.26
N ALA A 326 10.77 -1.64 20.04
CA ALA A 326 10.05 -2.79 19.52
C ALA A 326 8.88 -3.18 20.44
N ALA A 327 9.14 -3.31 21.76
CA ALA A 327 8.11 -3.63 22.77
C ALA A 327 7.00 -2.55 22.81
N ARG A 328 7.36 -1.27 22.70
CA ARG A 328 6.38 -0.17 22.67
C ARG A 328 5.45 -0.28 21.47
N LEU A 329 5.99 -0.55 20.27
CA LEU A 329 5.18 -0.68 19.08
C LEU A 329 4.31 -1.93 19.12
N ASP A 330 4.86 -3.06 19.57
CA ASP A 330 4.10 -4.30 19.75
C ASP A 330 2.92 -4.09 20.71
N ALA A 331 3.11 -3.42 21.86
CA ALA A 331 2.05 -3.12 22.80
C ALA A 331 0.94 -2.22 22.22
N ILE A 332 1.31 -1.21 21.40
CA ILE A 332 0.35 -0.34 20.71
C ILE A 332 -0.49 -1.14 19.72
N VAL A 333 0.16 -1.98 18.92
CA VAL A 333 -0.51 -2.81 17.92
C VAL A 333 -1.42 -3.85 18.59
N GLU A 334 -0.93 -4.54 19.63
CA GLU A 334 -1.71 -5.51 20.40
C GLU A 334 -2.94 -4.86 21.01
N GLN A 335 -2.78 -3.71 21.67
CA GLN A 335 -3.91 -2.97 22.25
C GLN A 335 -4.93 -2.58 21.19
N ALA A 336 -4.48 -2.10 20.02
CA ALA A 336 -5.37 -1.67 18.95
C ALA A 336 -6.12 -2.82 18.28
N LEU A 337 -5.55 -4.02 18.29
CA LEU A 337 -6.12 -5.23 17.68
C LEU A 337 -6.80 -6.15 18.68
N GLN A 338 -6.83 -5.80 19.97
CA GLN A 338 -7.40 -6.62 21.03
C GLN A 338 -8.86 -6.99 20.71
N GLY A 339 -9.18 -8.28 20.78
CA GLY A 339 -10.54 -8.80 20.54
C GLY A 339 -10.96 -8.93 19.07
N THR A 340 -10.14 -8.50 18.12
CA THR A 340 -10.44 -8.61 16.69
C THR A 340 -10.13 -9.99 16.08
N GLY A 341 -9.21 -10.73 16.72
CA GLY A 341 -8.67 -11.99 16.20
C GLY A 341 -7.67 -11.80 15.03
N PHE A 342 -7.31 -10.57 14.69
CA PHE A 342 -6.27 -10.27 13.72
C PHE A 342 -4.91 -10.14 14.40
N ASP A 343 -3.91 -10.72 13.77
CA ASP A 343 -2.50 -10.48 14.05
C ASP A 343 -1.73 -10.35 12.73
N PHE A 344 -0.51 -9.82 12.77
CA PHE A 344 0.33 -9.68 11.59
C PHE A 344 1.07 -10.98 11.21
N GLY A 345 0.87 -12.09 11.92
CA GLY A 345 1.51 -13.38 11.64
C GLY A 345 3.01 -13.40 11.95
N ILE A 346 3.45 -12.55 12.88
CA ILE A 346 4.85 -12.39 13.24
C ILE A 346 5.20 -13.45 14.27
N SER A 347 5.88 -14.53 13.85
CA SER A 347 6.57 -15.40 14.81
C SER A 347 7.77 -14.63 15.35
N MET A 348 7.85 -14.47 16.68
CA MET A 348 9.05 -13.93 17.33
C MET A 348 10.28 -14.70 16.82
N PRO A 349 11.39 -14.04 16.46
CA PRO A 349 12.63 -14.77 16.22
C PRO A 349 12.99 -15.54 17.48
N GLN A 350 13.16 -16.87 17.35
CA GLN A 350 13.68 -17.74 18.40
C GLN A 350 15.16 -17.44 18.67
#